data_7fb4daca952b569c90c0a202e5492e4c
#
_entry.id   7fb4daca952b569c90c0a202e5492e4c
#
_cell.length_a   1.000
_cell.length_b   1.000
_cell.length_c   1.000
_cell.angle_alpha   90.00
_cell.angle_beta   90.00
_cell.angle_gamma   90.00
#
_symmetry.space_group_name_H-M   'P 1'
#
loop_
_entity.id
_entity.type
_entity.pdbx_description
1 polymer ?
#
loop_
_entity_poly.entity_id
_entity_poly.type
_entity_poly.pdbx_seq_one_letter_code
_entity_poly.pdbx_strand_id
1 'polypeptide(L)'
;MHDAYRGLNILITGGLGFIGSNLAIRLVELGARVLIVDSMIPAYGGNPFNVAPVRDRLTINYSDIRDQHSLPFLIRDQDLIFSLAG
;
A
#
# COMPACT_ATOMS: atom_id res chain seq x y z
N MET A 1 -14.84 14.89 9.04
CA MET A 1 -13.60 15.20 8.33
C MET A 1 -12.57 14.10 8.47
N HIS A 2 -12.27 13.69 9.67
CA HIS A 2 -11.29 12.61 9.89
C HIS A 2 -11.80 11.24 9.50
N ASP A 3 -13.09 11.12 9.19
CA ASP A 3 -13.69 9.85 8.84
C ASP A 3 -13.73 9.58 7.33
N ALA A 4 -13.18 10.48 6.53
CA ALA A 4 -13.25 10.36 5.07
C ALA A 4 -12.63 9.06 4.57
N TYR A 5 -11.57 8.58 5.21
CA TYR A 5 -10.87 7.36 4.80
C TYR A 5 -11.23 6.15 5.64
N ARG A 6 -12.00 6.33 6.70
CA ARG A 6 -12.32 5.24 7.60
C ARG A 6 -13.10 4.14 6.87
N GLY A 7 -12.59 2.92 6.98
CA GLY A 7 -13.22 1.76 6.37
C GLY A 7 -13.02 1.63 4.88
N LEU A 8 -12.36 2.58 4.22
CA LEU A 8 -12.07 2.45 2.80
C LEU A 8 -10.97 1.42 2.57
N ASN A 9 -11.11 0.68 1.48
CA ASN A 9 -10.07 -0.23 1.02
C ASN A 9 -9.16 0.54 0.07
N ILE A 10 -7.89 0.67 0.44
CA ILE A 10 -6.93 1.49 -0.29
C ILE A 10 -5.73 0.66 -0.68
N LEU A 11 -5.42 0.65 -1.96
CA LEU A 11 -4.26 -0.02 -2.51
C LEU A 11 -3.17 1.01 -2.76
N ILE A 12 -1.94 0.72 -2.32
CA ILE A 12 -0.78 1.56 -2.60
C ILE A 12 0.26 0.71 -3.30
N THR A 13 0.58 1.04 -4.55
CA THR A 13 1.70 0.40 -5.24
C THR A 13 2.97 1.16 -4.91
N GLY A 14 4.04 0.42 -4.61
CA GLY A 14 5.28 1.05 -4.14
C GLY A 14 5.17 1.55 -2.70
N GLY A 15 4.29 0.93 -1.90
CA GLY A 15 4.00 1.39 -0.54
C GLY A 15 5.12 1.15 0.47
N LEU A 16 6.18 0.43 0.09
CA LEU A 16 7.32 0.23 0.97
C LEU A 16 8.46 1.22 0.71
N GLY A 17 8.32 2.07 -0.30
CA GLY A 17 9.24 3.18 -0.51
C GLY A 17 8.99 4.29 0.51
N PHE A 18 9.83 5.33 0.48
CA PHE A 18 9.77 6.40 1.47
C PHE A 18 8.42 7.13 1.46
N ILE A 19 7.98 7.60 0.28
CA ILE A 19 6.73 8.35 0.16
C ILE A 19 5.53 7.44 0.43
N GLY A 20 5.53 6.25 -0.19
CA GLY A 20 4.41 5.33 -0.06
C GLY A 20 4.21 4.83 1.36
N SER A 21 5.31 4.59 2.09
CA SER A 21 5.21 4.12 3.47
C SER A 21 4.64 5.19 4.39
N ASN A 22 5.04 6.44 4.21
CA ASN A 22 4.48 7.53 5.00
C ASN A 22 2.99 7.72 4.72
N LEU A 23 2.59 7.59 3.46
CA LEU A 23 1.18 7.64 3.09
C LEU A 23 0.42 6.46 3.73
N ALA A 24 0.98 5.27 3.67
CA ALA A 24 0.34 4.08 4.23
C ALA A 24 0.12 4.23 5.73
N ILE A 25 1.13 4.68 6.46
CA ILE A 25 1.03 4.89 7.89
C ILE A 25 -0.09 5.88 8.19
N ARG A 26 -0.13 6.99 7.48
CA ARG A 26 -1.16 8.01 7.71
C ARG A 26 -2.56 7.49 7.44
N LEU A 27 -2.74 6.73 6.34
CA LEU A 27 -4.04 6.18 5.99
C LEU A 27 -4.50 5.14 7.01
N VAL A 28 -3.60 4.30 7.50
CA VAL A 28 -3.93 3.35 8.57
C VAL A 28 -4.39 4.10 9.82
N GLU A 29 -3.69 5.17 10.19
CA GLU A 29 -4.08 5.98 11.34
C GLU A 29 -5.46 6.62 11.16
N LEU A 30 -5.84 6.90 9.92
CA LEU A 30 -7.15 7.47 9.60
C LEU A 30 -8.25 6.39 9.48
N GLY A 31 -7.92 5.14 9.73
CA GLY A 31 -8.90 4.06 9.78
C GLY A 31 -9.12 3.32 8.47
N ALA A 32 -8.31 3.56 7.46
CA ALA A 32 -8.41 2.85 6.19
C ALA A 32 -7.85 1.43 6.30
N ARG A 33 -8.33 0.55 5.43
CA ARG A 33 -7.76 -0.79 5.25
C ARG A 33 -6.78 -0.70 4.09
N VAL A 34 -5.49 -0.79 4.40
CA VAL A 34 -4.43 -0.54 3.43
C VAL A 34 -3.84 -1.85 2.96
N LEU A 35 -3.77 -2.01 1.64
CA LEU A 35 -3.03 -3.07 0.97
C LEU A 35 -1.87 -2.44 0.22
N ILE A 36 -0.66 -2.86 0.55
CA ILE A 36 0.54 -2.43 -0.14
C ILE A 36 0.95 -3.50 -1.14
N VAL A 37 1.22 -3.10 -2.37
CA VAL A 37 1.81 -3.98 -3.38
C VAL A 37 3.18 -3.41 -3.72
N ASP A 38 4.22 -4.22 -3.51
CA ASP A 38 5.59 -3.78 -3.72
C ASP A 38 6.43 -4.97 -4.20
N SER A 39 7.24 -4.75 -5.22
CA SER A 39 8.13 -5.79 -5.75
C SER A 39 9.40 -5.95 -4.93
N MET A 40 9.61 -5.07 -3.95
CA MET A 40 10.79 -5.12 -3.07
C MET A 40 12.11 -5.00 -3.84
N ILE A 41 12.16 -4.06 -4.78
CA ILE A 41 13.40 -3.77 -5.49
C ILE A 41 14.19 -2.75 -4.65
N PRO A 42 15.32 -3.15 -4.03
CA PRO A 42 16.04 -2.24 -3.12
C PRO A 42 16.49 -0.94 -3.79
N ALA A 43 16.78 -0.99 -5.08
CA ALA A 43 17.20 0.19 -5.84
C ALA A 43 16.13 1.30 -5.84
N TYR A 44 14.88 0.94 -5.58
CA TYR A 44 13.77 1.91 -5.54
C TYR A 44 13.33 2.21 -4.10
N GLY A 45 14.12 1.82 -3.12
CA GLY A 45 13.88 2.17 -1.73
C GLY A 45 12.84 1.31 -1.00
N GLY A 46 12.41 0.19 -1.60
CA GLY A 46 11.45 -0.69 -0.96
C GLY A 46 12.04 -1.35 0.29
N ASN A 47 11.42 -1.13 1.45
CA ASN A 47 11.88 -1.69 2.71
C ASN A 47 10.69 -1.86 3.66
N PRO A 48 10.38 -3.09 4.10
CA PRO A 48 9.26 -3.31 5.01
C PRO A 48 9.41 -2.60 6.36
N PHE A 49 10.62 -2.26 6.79
CA PHE A 49 10.80 -1.47 8.01
C PHE A 49 10.17 -0.08 7.91
N ASN A 50 9.97 0.42 6.69
CA ASN A 50 9.35 1.74 6.51
C ASN A 50 7.92 1.78 7.03
N VAL A 51 7.25 0.64 7.14
CA VAL A 51 5.87 0.56 7.67
C VAL A 51 5.81 -0.19 9.00
N ALA A 52 6.96 -0.41 9.65
CA ALA A 52 7.02 -1.14 10.91
C ALA A 52 6.02 -0.65 11.98
N PRO A 53 5.79 0.67 12.15
CA PRO A 53 4.86 1.14 13.17
C PRO A 53 3.43 0.63 13.01
N VAL A 54 3.02 0.27 11.79
CA VAL A 54 1.65 -0.16 11.51
C VAL A 54 1.61 -1.53 10.81
N ARG A 55 2.70 -2.29 10.88
CA ARG A 55 2.85 -3.53 10.09
C ARG A 55 1.72 -4.52 10.31
N ASP A 56 1.21 -4.62 11.52
CA ASP A 56 0.12 -5.55 11.87
C ASP A 56 -1.27 -5.00 11.56
N ARG A 57 -1.34 -3.77 11.05
CA ARG A 57 -2.60 -3.10 10.73
C ARG A 57 -2.81 -2.91 9.23
N LEU A 58 -1.93 -3.46 8.41
CA LEU A 58 -2.04 -3.41 6.95
C LEU A 58 -1.60 -4.74 6.35
N THR A 59 -1.87 -4.92 5.06
CA THR A 59 -1.47 -6.12 4.32
C THR A 59 -0.41 -5.73 3.30
N ILE A 60 0.62 -6.55 3.18
CA ILE A 60 1.65 -6.36 2.15
C ILE A 60 1.62 -7.54 1.20
N ASN A 61 1.50 -7.24 -0.08
CA ASN A 61 1.60 -8.24 -1.15
C ASN A 61 2.88 -7.96 -1.94
N TYR A 62 3.79 -8.91 -1.94
CA TYR A 62 5.05 -8.80 -2.65
C TYR A 62 4.85 -9.30 -4.07
N SER A 63 4.44 -8.41 -4.94
CA SER A 63 4.17 -8.74 -6.35
C SER A 63 4.70 -7.65 -7.25
N ASP A 64 5.04 -8.03 -8.47
CA ASP A 64 5.35 -7.08 -9.52
C ASP A 64 4.04 -6.52 -10.06
N ILE A 65 3.89 -5.19 -10.01
CA ILE A 65 2.68 -4.52 -10.51
C ILE A 65 2.45 -4.81 -12.00
N ARG A 66 3.48 -5.23 -12.72
CA ARG A 66 3.35 -5.59 -14.13
C ARG A 66 2.77 -6.98 -14.34
N ASP A 67 2.57 -7.75 -13.27
CA ASP A 67 1.98 -9.08 -13.37
C ASP A 67 0.48 -8.95 -13.68
N GLN A 68 0.15 -9.21 -14.95
CA GLN A 68 -1.22 -9.07 -15.43
C GLN A 68 -2.17 -10.13 -14.88
N HIS A 69 -1.65 -11.21 -14.32
CA HIS A 69 -2.48 -12.25 -13.72
C HIS A 69 -2.89 -11.89 -12.29
N SER A 70 -2.00 -11.30 -11.53
CA SER A 70 -2.27 -10.96 -10.13
C SER A 70 -3.00 -9.64 -9.97
N LEU A 71 -2.67 -8.65 -10.80
CA LEU A 71 -3.16 -7.28 -10.61
C LEU A 71 -4.69 -7.17 -10.59
N PRO A 72 -5.45 -7.83 -11.49
CA PRO A 72 -6.91 -7.71 -11.44
C PRO A 72 -7.51 -8.17 -10.12
N PHE A 73 -6.91 -9.18 -9.48
CA PHE A 73 -7.39 -9.64 -8.18
C PHE A 73 -7.05 -8.66 -7.07
N LEU A 74 -5.89 -8.00 -7.18
CA LEU A 74 -5.45 -7.06 -6.16
C LEU A 74 -6.24 -5.76 -6.19
N ILE A 75 -6.65 -5.30 -7.37
CA ILE A 75 -7.40 -4.04 -7.49
C ILE A 75 -8.89 -4.21 -7.27
N ARG A 76 -9.38 -5.46 -7.27
CA ARG A 76 -10.79 -5.72 -7.01
C ARG A 76 -11.14 -5.22 -5.61
N ASP A 77 -12.29 -4.59 -5.49
CA ASP A 77 -12.84 -4.11 -4.22
C ASP A 77 -12.05 -2.99 -3.57
N GLN A 78 -11.09 -2.37 -4.29
CA GLN A 78 -10.40 -1.22 -3.78
C GLN A 78 -11.21 0.05 -4.04
N ASP A 79 -11.31 0.89 -3.03
CA ASP A 79 -12.01 2.17 -3.16
C ASP A 79 -11.09 3.23 -3.76
N LEU A 80 -9.82 3.20 -3.41
CA LEU A 80 -8.81 4.12 -3.93
C LEU A 80 -7.53 3.37 -4.26
N ILE A 81 -6.81 3.85 -5.26
CA ILE A 81 -5.52 3.31 -5.64
C ILE A 81 -4.52 4.44 -5.78
N PHE A 82 -3.43 4.36 -5.02
CA PHE A 82 -2.31 5.30 -5.14
C PHE A 82 -1.17 4.57 -5.85
N SER A 83 -0.82 4.99 -7.05
CA SER A 83 0.22 4.35 -7.85
C SER A 83 1.52 5.14 -7.70
N LEU A 84 2.37 4.66 -6.80
CA LEU A 84 3.66 5.30 -6.49
C LEU A 84 4.85 4.48 -6.99
N ALA A 85 4.61 3.29 -7.53
CA ALA A 85 5.66 2.51 -8.14
C ALA A 85 6.11 3.20 -9.43
N GLY A 86 7.38 3.52 -9.48
CA GLY A 86 7.95 4.24 -10.61
C GLY A 86 8.16 3.41 -11.84
#